data_275c29b9a489020a676b4017398a9fba
#
_entry.id   275c29b9a489020a676b4017398a9fba
#
_cell.length_a   1.000
_cell.length_b   1.000
_cell.length_c   1.000
_cell.angle_alpha   90.00
_cell.angle_beta   90.00
_cell.angle_gamma   90.00
#
_symmetry.space_group_name_H-M   'P 1'
#
loop_
_entity.id
_entity.type
_entity.pdbx_description
1 polymer ?
#
loop_
_entity_poly.entity_id
_entity_poly.type
_entity_poly.pdbx_seq_one_letter_code
_entity_poly.pdbx_strand_id
1 'polypeptide(L)'
;IRVLNSAGARIHHNTFLDSPVLVDRTERSAAGDHFGWHPLTGPDVDQREGHVFEGNLLVARAGFDRPLLRFEQSEAVCGRLTRPQSTRVDGNAYVRAEAGKAPLVVWSPARGRCRAEYASLEAFRKATGLESRGREWTPYPGAVFRSPELARFELARRLPGMEEVPVAEEARRVLRWEAPTHVPGAWPAAQM
;
A
#
# COMPACT_ATOMS: atom_id res chain seq x y z
N ILE A 1 4.28 7.54 3.64
CA ILE A 1 5.24 6.56 4.19
C ILE A 1 6.19 6.08 3.10
N ARG A 2 7.44 5.83 3.47
CA ARG A 2 8.42 5.21 2.59
C ARG A 2 9.13 4.07 3.32
N VAL A 3 9.13 2.90 2.71
CA VAL A 3 9.89 1.73 3.14
C VAL A 3 11.00 1.54 2.12
N LEU A 4 12.22 1.87 2.50
CA LEU A 4 13.37 1.86 1.60
C LEU A 4 14.30 0.72 1.97
N ASN A 5 14.63 -0.11 0.97
CA ASN A 5 15.67 -1.14 1.11
C ASN A 5 15.50 -2.02 2.36
N SER A 6 14.28 -2.42 2.65
CA SER A 6 13.91 -3.27 3.78
C SER A 6 13.28 -4.58 3.31
N ALA A 7 13.19 -5.56 4.18
CA ALA A 7 12.48 -6.82 3.94
C ALA A 7 11.39 -7.03 4.98
N GLY A 8 10.35 -7.78 4.63
CA GLY A 8 9.34 -8.28 5.55
C GLY A 8 8.49 -7.22 6.26
N ALA A 9 8.42 -5.99 5.74
CA ALA A 9 7.55 -4.97 6.33
C ALA A 9 6.08 -5.41 6.26
N ARG A 10 5.36 -5.23 7.35
CA ARG A 10 3.95 -5.56 7.48
C ARG A 10 3.15 -4.28 7.72
N ILE A 11 2.31 -3.92 6.77
CA ILE A 11 1.52 -2.69 6.78
C ILE A 11 0.06 -3.11 6.70
N HIS A 12 -0.60 -3.12 7.85
CA HIS A 12 -1.98 -3.61 7.99
C HIS A 12 -2.88 -2.55 8.60
N HIS A 13 -4.08 -2.40 8.04
CA HIS A 13 -5.17 -1.57 8.59
C HIS A 13 -4.75 -0.14 8.94
N ASN A 14 -3.89 0.46 8.13
CA ASN A 14 -3.55 1.88 8.27
C ASN A 14 -4.48 2.75 7.43
N THR A 15 -4.61 4.00 7.83
CA THR A 15 -5.30 5.05 7.07
C THR A 15 -4.28 6.05 6.55
N PHE A 16 -4.27 6.25 5.25
CA PHE A 16 -3.42 7.21 4.55
C PHE A 16 -4.31 8.27 3.88
N LEU A 17 -4.18 9.51 4.32
CA LEU A 17 -4.88 10.66 3.73
C LEU A 17 -3.87 11.56 3.05
N ASP A 18 -4.03 11.77 1.74
CA ASP A 18 -3.12 12.56 0.88
C ASP A 18 -1.64 12.20 1.07
N SER A 19 -1.40 10.93 1.38
CA SER A 19 -0.08 10.41 1.73
C SER A 19 0.23 9.17 0.89
N PRO A 20 1.15 9.27 -0.08
CA PRO A 20 1.51 8.13 -0.90
C PRO A 20 2.27 7.10 -0.06
N VAL A 21 2.03 5.83 -0.36
CA VAL A 21 2.82 4.72 0.19
C VAL A 21 3.83 4.30 -0.86
N LEU A 22 5.10 4.32 -0.50
CA LEU A 22 6.21 3.90 -1.34
C LEU A 22 6.99 2.77 -0.67
N VAL A 23 7.07 1.64 -1.33
CA VAL A 23 7.99 0.55 -1.01
C VAL A 23 9.02 0.50 -2.13
N ASP A 24 10.28 0.63 -1.78
CA ASP A 24 11.33 0.95 -2.74
C ASP A 24 12.61 0.13 -2.45
N ARG A 25 13.19 -0.42 -3.50
CA ARG A 25 14.51 -1.05 -3.44
C ARG A 25 15.40 -0.51 -4.56
N THR A 26 16.62 -0.21 -4.18
CA THR A 26 17.60 0.42 -5.07
C THR A 26 18.88 -0.42 -5.09
N GLU A 27 19.80 -0.07 -5.96
CA GLU A 27 21.16 -0.63 -5.99
C GLU A 27 22.01 -0.30 -4.75
N ARG A 28 21.53 0.64 -3.91
CA ARG A 28 22.23 1.06 -2.68
C ARG A 28 22.26 -0.03 -1.63
N SER A 29 23.04 -1.04 -1.89
CA SER A 29 23.06 -2.22 -1.02
C SER A 29 24.26 -3.11 -1.29
N ALA A 30 24.95 -2.85 -2.38
CA ALA A 30 26.16 -3.59 -2.71
C ALA A 30 27.36 -3.08 -1.92
N ALA A 31 28.39 -3.89 -1.82
CA ALA A 31 29.67 -3.49 -1.28
C ALA A 31 30.16 -2.21 -1.96
N GLY A 32 30.50 -1.19 -1.17
CA GLY A 32 30.89 0.14 -1.66
C GLY A 32 29.78 1.22 -1.53
N ASP A 33 28.54 0.84 -1.23
CA ASP A 33 27.52 1.79 -0.82
C ASP A 33 27.85 2.38 0.56
N HIS A 34 27.45 3.61 0.79
CA HIS A 34 27.55 4.29 2.07
C HIS A 34 26.98 3.48 3.25
N PHE A 35 25.95 2.69 3.01
CA PHE A 35 25.33 1.80 3.99
C PHE A 35 25.85 0.34 3.92
N GLY A 36 26.61 -0.02 2.93
CA GLY A 36 27.11 -1.38 2.73
C GLY A 36 28.09 -1.87 3.78
N TRP A 37 28.66 -0.97 4.55
CA TRP A 37 29.55 -1.28 5.68
C TRP A 37 28.80 -1.61 6.98
N HIS A 38 27.49 -1.30 7.07
CA HIS A 38 26.75 -1.53 8.30
C HIS A 38 26.40 -3.01 8.46
N PRO A 39 26.67 -3.64 9.62
CA PRO A 39 26.42 -5.06 9.84
C PRO A 39 24.98 -5.49 9.60
N LEU A 40 24.01 -4.57 9.78
CA LEU A 40 22.59 -4.82 9.55
C LEU A 40 22.19 -4.75 8.07
N THR A 41 23.08 -4.29 7.19
CA THR A 41 22.81 -4.29 5.76
C THR A 41 23.11 -5.62 5.09
N GLY A 42 23.75 -6.54 5.77
CA GLY A 42 23.95 -7.96 5.44
C GLY A 42 24.15 -8.34 3.97
N PRO A 43 24.58 -9.56 3.70
CA PRO A 43 24.72 -10.06 2.33
C PRO A 43 23.38 -10.19 1.58
N ASP A 44 22.25 -10.15 2.30
CA ASP A 44 20.90 -10.36 1.77
C ASP A 44 20.22 -9.08 1.26
N VAL A 45 21.00 -8.05 1.02
CA VAL A 45 20.51 -6.74 0.57
C VAL A 45 19.71 -6.84 -0.74
N ASP A 46 19.97 -7.87 -1.52
CA ASP A 46 19.26 -8.14 -2.75
C ASP A 46 17.90 -8.84 -2.53
N GLN A 47 17.65 -9.37 -1.32
CA GLN A 47 16.44 -10.11 -0.98
C GLN A 47 15.43 -9.24 -0.23
N ARG A 48 15.25 -8.00 -0.65
CA ARG A 48 14.32 -7.06 -0.02
C ARG A 48 12.90 -7.30 -0.49
N GLU A 49 12.36 -8.38 0.00
CA GLU A 49 11.07 -8.94 -0.39
C GLU A 49 10.24 -9.27 0.84
N GLY A 50 9.09 -9.88 0.62
CA GLY A 50 8.25 -10.41 1.68
C GLY A 50 7.38 -9.36 2.36
N HIS A 51 7.22 -8.18 1.75
CA HIS A 51 6.31 -7.18 2.29
C HIS A 51 4.85 -7.66 2.22
N VAL A 52 4.07 -7.24 3.20
CA VAL A 52 2.63 -7.45 3.26
C VAL A 52 1.94 -6.10 3.40
N PHE A 53 0.96 -5.84 2.53
CA PHE A 53 0.18 -4.61 2.52
C PHE A 53 -1.30 -4.96 2.42
N GLU A 54 -2.02 -4.96 3.54
CA GLU A 54 -3.39 -5.48 3.61
C GLU A 54 -4.31 -4.63 4.47
N GLY A 55 -5.57 -4.55 4.04
CA GLY A 55 -6.62 -3.90 4.82
C GLY A 55 -6.41 -2.41 5.04
N ASN A 56 -5.59 -1.74 4.25
CA ASN A 56 -5.34 -0.32 4.40
C ASN A 56 -6.40 0.53 3.69
N LEU A 57 -6.62 1.73 4.17
CA LEU A 57 -7.47 2.75 3.55
C LEU A 57 -6.58 3.88 3.03
N LEU A 58 -6.57 4.07 1.71
CA LEU A 58 -5.81 5.11 1.03
C LEU A 58 -6.77 6.11 0.42
N VAL A 59 -6.72 7.34 0.87
CA VAL A 59 -7.64 8.40 0.47
C VAL A 59 -6.89 9.58 -0.12
N ALA A 60 -7.30 9.98 -1.31
CA ALA A 60 -6.84 11.20 -1.98
C ALA A 60 -7.99 12.20 -2.09
N ARG A 61 -7.83 13.36 -1.49
CA ARG A 61 -8.74 14.49 -1.67
C ARG A 61 -8.56 15.14 -3.04
N ALA A 62 -9.45 16.04 -3.40
CA ALA A 62 -9.31 16.84 -4.60
C ALA A 62 -7.95 17.57 -4.65
N GLY A 63 -7.32 17.58 -5.82
CA GLY A 63 -5.98 18.16 -6.00
C GLY A 63 -4.80 17.27 -5.62
N PHE A 64 -5.02 16.09 -5.03
CA PHE A 64 -3.95 15.15 -4.77
C PHE A 64 -3.70 14.28 -6.02
N ASP A 65 -2.75 14.66 -6.83
CA ASP A 65 -2.41 13.99 -8.09
C ASP A 65 -1.08 13.22 -8.02
N ARG A 66 -1.07 12.20 -7.13
CA ARG A 66 0.04 11.24 -6.99
C ARG A 66 -0.50 9.82 -6.92
N PRO A 67 0.30 8.80 -7.28
CA PRO A 67 -0.07 7.41 -7.03
C PRO A 67 -0.30 7.17 -5.54
N LEU A 68 -1.33 6.40 -5.21
CA LEU A 68 -1.63 6.05 -3.81
C LEU A 68 -0.70 4.97 -3.30
N LEU A 69 -0.38 3.98 -4.13
CA LEU A 69 0.51 2.88 -3.79
C LEU A 69 1.61 2.75 -4.85
N ARG A 70 2.85 2.67 -4.39
CA ARG A 70 4.02 2.53 -5.24
C ARG A 70 4.93 1.44 -4.70
N PHE A 71 5.12 0.39 -5.48
CA PHE A 71 6.23 -0.54 -5.34
C PHE A 71 7.21 -0.22 -6.46
N GLU A 72 8.39 0.24 -6.12
CA GLU A 72 9.38 0.67 -7.11
C GLU A 72 10.74 0.00 -6.89
N GLN A 73 11.50 -0.08 -7.94
CA GLN A 73 12.91 -0.41 -7.89
C GLN A 73 13.65 0.32 -9.01
N SER A 74 14.94 0.56 -8.81
CA SER A 74 15.75 1.18 -9.83
C SER A 74 15.93 0.26 -11.03
N GLU A 75 16.07 0.81 -12.23
CA GLU A 75 16.31 0.04 -13.44
C GLU A 75 17.57 -0.84 -13.36
N ALA A 76 18.58 -0.35 -12.64
CA ALA A 76 19.84 -1.07 -12.45
C ALA A 76 19.67 -2.44 -11.77
N VAL A 77 18.63 -2.61 -10.94
CA VAL A 77 18.38 -3.89 -10.27
C VAL A 77 17.25 -4.70 -10.91
N CYS A 78 16.53 -4.16 -11.88
CA CYS A 78 15.40 -4.86 -12.50
C CYS A 78 15.76 -6.17 -13.19
N GLY A 79 16.91 -6.23 -13.82
CA GLY A 79 17.39 -7.47 -14.47
C GLY A 79 17.78 -8.56 -13.49
N ARG A 80 18.14 -8.20 -12.27
CA ARG A 80 18.59 -9.08 -11.20
C ARG A 80 17.50 -9.44 -10.22
N LEU A 81 16.73 -8.45 -9.81
CA LEU A 81 15.65 -8.60 -8.82
C LEU A 81 14.29 -8.69 -9.52
N THR A 82 13.98 -9.87 -10.03
CA THR A 82 12.79 -10.12 -10.84
C THR A 82 11.56 -10.52 -10.04
N ARG A 83 11.74 -10.88 -8.75
CA ARG A 83 10.62 -11.26 -7.88
C ARG A 83 9.93 -10.02 -7.31
N PRO A 84 8.61 -10.05 -7.15
CA PRO A 84 7.86 -8.96 -6.50
C PRO A 84 8.40 -8.65 -5.11
N GLN A 85 8.41 -7.37 -4.74
CA GLN A 85 8.81 -6.93 -3.41
C GLN A 85 7.82 -7.37 -2.33
N SER A 86 6.55 -7.50 -2.69
CA SER A 86 5.48 -7.89 -1.78
C SER A 86 4.99 -9.30 -2.08
N THR A 87 4.77 -10.08 -1.03
CA THR A 87 4.15 -11.41 -1.10
C THR A 87 2.64 -11.32 -1.04
N ARG A 88 2.10 -10.25 -0.45
CA ARG A 88 0.65 -10.05 -0.34
C ARG A 88 0.31 -8.57 -0.43
N VAL A 89 -0.60 -8.25 -1.32
CA VAL A 89 -1.27 -6.95 -1.43
C VAL A 89 -2.74 -7.26 -1.66
N ASP A 90 -3.58 -7.07 -0.63
CA ASP A 90 -4.98 -7.47 -0.73
C ASP A 90 -5.90 -6.75 0.26
N GLY A 91 -7.16 -6.62 -0.13
CA GLY A 91 -8.21 -6.08 0.72
C GLY A 91 -8.04 -4.60 1.08
N ASN A 92 -7.26 -3.86 0.29
CA ASN A 92 -7.10 -2.43 0.51
C ASN A 92 -8.25 -1.63 -0.13
N ALA A 93 -8.55 -0.49 0.45
CA ALA A 93 -9.57 0.45 -0.01
C ALA A 93 -8.87 1.69 -0.60
N TYR A 94 -9.16 1.98 -1.86
CA TYR A 94 -8.59 3.11 -2.60
C TYR A 94 -9.69 4.11 -2.91
N VAL A 95 -9.56 5.33 -2.43
CA VAL A 95 -10.56 6.37 -2.61
C VAL A 95 -9.91 7.61 -3.21
N ARG A 96 -10.45 8.09 -4.32
CA ARG A 96 -10.09 9.38 -4.90
C ARG A 96 -11.33 10.26 -5.04
N ALA A 97 -11.26 11.47 -4.54
CA ALA A 97 -12.36 12.43 -4.69
C ALA A 97 -12.66 12.74 -6.16
N GLU A 98 -11.62 12.74 -6.99
CA GLU A 98 -11.70 12.98 -8.43
C GLU A 98 -10.79 12.04 -9.23
N ALA A 99 -11.08 11.87 -10.51
CA ALA A 99 -10.21 11.16 -11.42
C ALA A 99 -8.96 12.02 -11.70
N GLY A 100 -7.83 11.64 -11.12
CA GLY A 100 -6.55 12.32 -11.34
C GLY A 100 -5.83 11.82 -12.59
N LYS A 101 -4.75 12.53 -13.00
CA LYS A 101 -3.86 12.10 -14.08
C LYS A 101 -2.86 11.04 -13.63
N ALA A 102 -2.49 11.07 -12.34
CA ALA A 102 -1.56 10.10 -11.79
C ALA A 102 -2.17 8.69 -11.74
N PRO A 103 -1.38 7.64 -12.01
CA PRO A 103 -1.85 6.26 -11.86
C PRO A 103 -2.28 5.99 -10.42
N LEU A 104 -3.18 5.02 -10.24
CA LEU A 104 -3.59 4.58 -8.91
C LEU A 104 -2.44 3.83 -8.23
N VAL A 105 -1.85 2.90 -8.97
CA VAL A 105 -0.76 2.03 -8.50
C VAL A 105 0.41 2.08 -9.47
N VAL A 106 1.62 2.16 -8.91
CA VAL A 106 2.87 1.90 -9.62
C VAL A 106 3.44 0.58 -9.09
N TRP A 107 3.88 -0.29 -10.00
CA TRP A 107 4.35 -1.62 -9.65
C TRP A 107 5.68 -1.96 -10.31
N SER A 108 6.63 -2.43 -9.53
CA SER A 108 7.94 -2.89 -9.99
C SER A 108 8.45 -4.03 -9.09
N PRO A 109 9.02 -5.11 -9.66
CA PRO A 109 9.11 -5.37 -11.09
C PRO A 109 7.77 -5.82 -11.65
N ALA A 110 7.45 -5.34 -12.84
CA ALA A 110 6.30 -5.81 -13.59
C ALA A 110 6.71 -6.91 -14.57
N ARG A 111 5.75 -7.77 -14.91
CA ARG A 111 6.02 -8.89 -15.83
C ARG A 111 6.52 -8.36 -17.18
N GLY A 112 7.72 -8.77 -17.57
CA GLY A 112 8.33 -8.41 -18.84
C GLY A 112 8.88 -6.98 -18.93
N ARG A 113 8.81 -6.20 -17.84
CA ARG A 113 9.36 -4.83 -17.78
C ARG A 113 9.70 -4.42 -16.36
N CYS A 114 10.57 -3.42 -16.20
CA CYS A 114 10.97 -2.96 -14.87
C CYS A 114 9.79 -2.35 -14.09
N ARG A 115 8.98 -1.54 -14.74
CA ARG A 115 7.91 -0.76 -14.10
C ARG A 115 6.63 -0.76 -14.93
N ALA A 116 5.50 -0.80 -14.24
CA ALA A 116 4.19 -0.61 -14.81
C ALA A 116 3.36 0.37 -13.98
N GLU A 117 2.48 1.09 -14.65
CA GLU A 117 1.55 2.03 -14.06
C GLU A 117 0.12 1.58 -14.37
N TYR A 118 -0.73 1.63 -13.36
CA TYR A 118 -2.11 1.21 -13.45
C TYR A 118 -3.03 2.36 -13.03
N ALA A 119 -3.88 2.80 -13.92
CA ALA A 119 -4.83 3.88 -13.67
C ALA A 119 -5.97 3.45 -12.73
N SER A 120 -6.27 2.14 -12.66
CA SER A 120 -7.33 1.59 -11.83
C SER A 120 -6.91 0.31 -11.12
N LEU A 121 -7.62 -0.02 -10.05
CA LEU A 121 -7.44 -1.26 -9.31
C LEU A 121 -7.79 -2.49 -10.15
N GLU A 122 -8.78 -2.38 -11.02
CA GLU A 122 -9.15 -3.46 -11.94
C GLU A 122 -7.99 -3.80 -12.88
N ALA A 123 -7.37 -2.79 -13.49
CA ALA A 123 -6.20 -2.98 -14.36
C ALA A 123 -5.02 -3.62 -13.61
N PHE A 124 -4.77 -3.16 -12.37
CA PHE A 124 -3.75 -3.74 -11.51
C PHE A 124 -4.03 -5.20 -11.16
N ARG A 125 -5.26 -5.50 -10.73
CA ARG A 125 -5.70 -6.87 -10.40
C ARG A 125 -5.55 -7.81 -11.60
N LYS A 126 -6.02 -7.40 -12.76
CA LYS A 126 -5.92 -8.20 -14.00
C LYS A 126 -4.47 -8.53 -14.37
N ALA A 127 -3.56 -7.59 -14.15
CA ALA A 127 -2.15 -7.76 -14.52
C ALA A 127 -1.36 -8.58 -13.51
N THR A 128 -1.71 -8.53 -12.22
CA THR A 128 -0.88 -9.08 -11.14
C THR A 128 -1.53 -10.24 -10.39
N GLY A 129 -2.85 -10.37 -10.43
CA GLY A 129 -3.63 -11.30 -9.59
C GLY A 129 -3.76 -10.85 -8.12
N LEU A 130 -3.21 -9.70 -7.77
CA LEU A 130 -3.29 -9.12 -6.43
C LEU A 130 -4.61 -8.35 -6.23
N GLU A 131 -4.89 -7.91 -5.00
CA GLU A 131 -6.07 -7.12 -4.64
C GLU A 131 -7.41 -7.81 -4.96
N SER A 132 -7.50 -9.10 -4.70
CA SER A 132 -8.71 -9.88 -4.97
C SER A 132 -9.93 -9.32 -4.22
N ARG A 133 -9.73 -8.87 -3.00
CA ARG A 133 -10.73 -8.24 -2.12
C ARG A 133 -10.66 -6.72 -2.09
N GLY A 134 -9.65 -6.12 -2.73
CA GLY A 134 -9.50 -4.68 -2.81
C GLY A 134 -10.68 -4.00 -3.48
N ARG A 135 -10.93 -2.74 -3.12
CA ARG A 135 -12.00 -1.92 -3.68
C ARG A 135 -11.50 -0.54 -4.03
N GLU A 136 -12.06 0.02 -5.10
CA GLU A 136 -11.76 1.37 -5.56
C GLU A 136 -13.04 2.19 -5.70
N TRP A 137 -12.98 3.43 -5.28
CA TRP A 137 -13.99 4.46 -5.49
C TRP A 137 -13.33 5.70 -6.11
N THR A 138 -13.48 5.84 -7.42
CA THR A 138 -12.95 6.96 -8.20
C THR A 138 -13.92 7.31 -9.33
N PRO A 139 -14.53 8.49 -9.41
CA PRO A 139 -14.51 9.53 -8.37
C PRO A 139 -15.42 9.20 -7.18
N TYR A 140 -15.05 9.69 -6.00
CA TYR A 140 -15.90 9.63 -4.81
C TYR A 140 -16.03 11.03 -4.21
N PRO A 141 -17.09 11.77 -4.56
CA PRO A 141 -17.25 13.15 -4.16
C PRO A 141 -17.73 13.33 -2.71
N GLY A 142 -18.10 12.23 -2.04
CA GLY A 142 -18.55 12.26 -0.66
C GLY A 142 -17.43 12.40 0.36
N ALA A 143 -17.77 12.87 1.56
CA ALA A 143 -16.84 12.85 2.68
C ALA A 143 -16.52 11.41 3.07
N VAL A 144 -15.24 11.07 3.13
CA VAL A 144 -14.76 9.76 3.60
C VAL A 144 -14.69 9.74 5.12
N PHE A 145 -14.20 10.80 5.73
CA PHE A 145 -14.05 10.94 7.17
C PHE A 145 -15.04 11.96 7.75
N ARG A 146 -15.33 11.84 9.05
CA ARG A 146 -16.27 12.74 9.74
C ARG A 146 -15.74 14.17 9.81
N SER A 147 -14.52 14.36 10.29
CA SER A 147 -13.94 15.69 10.49
C SER A 147 -12.41 15.56 10.50
N PRO A 148 -11.78 15.32 9.35
CA PRO A 148 -10.33 15.10 9.29
C PRO A 148 -9.52 16.33 9.70
N GLU A 149 -10.11 17.52 9.58
CA GLU A 149 -9.52 18.79 10.06
C GLU A 149 -9.41 18.85 11.59
N LEU A 150 -10.20 18.06 12.30
CA LEU A 150 -10.17 17.89 13.76
C LEU A 150 -9.49 16.57 14.17
N ALA A 151 -8.72 15.97 13.28
CA ALA A 151 -8.10 14.66 13.46
C ALA A 151 -9.08 13.51 13.76
N ARG A 152 -10.34 13.64 13.32
CA ARG A 152 -11.36 12.59 13.43
C ARG A 152 -11.42 11.81 12.12
N PHE A 153 -10.71 10.70 12.07
CA PHE A 153 -10.58 9.85 10.88
C PHE A 153 -11.54 8.65 10.89
N GLU A 154 -12.55 8.66 11.73
CA GLU A 154 -13.65 7.70 11.62
C GLU A 154 -14.37 7.90 10.29
N LEU A 155 -14.74 6.81 9.65
CA LEU A 155 -15.51 6.88 8.41
C LEU A 155 -16.82 7.64 8.66
N ALA A 156 -17.11 8.61 7.82
CA ALA A 156 -18.40 9.34 7.85
C ALA A 156 -19.57 8.39 7.63
N ARG A 157 -19.35 7.39 6.76
CA ARG A 157 -20.23 6.24 6.51
C ARG A 157 -19.41 5.09 5.94
N ARG A 158 -19.89 3.87 6.05
CA ARG A 158 -19.29 2.73 5.35
C ARG A 158 -19.36 2.96 3.84
N LEU A 159 -18.24 2.79 3.16
CA LEU A 159 -18.22 2.92 1.70
C LEU A 159 -19.02 1.77 1.06
N PRO A 160 -19.79 2.03 -0.02
CA PRO A 160 -20.60 1.00 -0.68
C PRO A 160 -19.76 -0.20 -1.11
N GLY A 161 -20.14 -1.41 -0.69
CA GLY A 161 -19.42 -2.64 -1.02
C GLY A 161 -18.06 -2.82 -0.33
N MET A 162 -17.74 -1.98 0.67
CA MET A 162 -16.56 -2.20 1.51
C MET A 162 -16.78 -3.45 2.36
N GLU A 163 -15.86 -4.38 2.23
CA GLU A 163 -15.86 -5.65 2.97
C GLU A 163 -14.87 -5.58 4.12
N GLU A 164 -15.13 -6.37 5.15
CA GLU A 164 -14.14 -6.60 6.20
C GLU A 164 -13.06 -7.55 5.70
N VAL A 165 -11.84 -7.32 6.13
CA VAL A 165 -10.68 -8.15 5.81
C VAL A 165 -10.09 -8.74 7.08
N PRO A 166 -9.49 -9.94 7.00
CA PRO A 166 -8.84 -10.55 8.15
C PRO A 166 -7.75 -9.64 8.72
N VAL A 167 -7.70 -9.59 10.04
CA VAL A 167 -6.62 -8.91 10.78
C VAL A 167 -5.60 -9.96 11.19
N ALA A 168 -4.33 -9.73 10.86
CA ALA A 168 -3.24 -10.60 11.26
C ALA A 168 -3.23 -10.79 12.79
N GLU A 169 -3.01 -12.01 13.25
CA GLU A 169 -3.07 -12.34 14.68
C GLU A 169 -2.09 -11.50 15.50
N GLU A 170 -0.89 -11.27 14.98
CA GLU A 170 0.10 -10.42 15.65
C GLU A 170 -0.41 -8.98 15.79
N ALA A 171 -1.07 -8.43 14.77
CA ALA A 171 -1.66 -7.10 14.82
C ALA A 171 -2.80 -7.05 15.85
N ARG A 172 -3.69 -8.05 15.87
CA ARG A 172 -4.78 -8.14 16.86
C ARG A 172 -4.25 -8.15 18.28
N ARG A 173 -3.23 -8.94 18.55
CA ARG A 173 -2.59 -9.05 19.88
C ARG A 173 -2.00 -7.72 20.32
N VAL A 174 -1.26 -7.03 19.44
CA VAL A 174 -0.63 -5.74 19.75
C VAL A 174 -1.66 -4.64 19.95
N LEU A 175 -2.68 -4.59 19.06
CA LEU A 175 -3.72 -3.57 19.08
C LEU A 175 -4.86 -3.89 20.07
N ARG A 176 -4.83 -5.10 20.67
CA ARG A 176 -5.91 -5.63 21.52
C ARG A 176 -7.27 -5.65 20.84
N TRP A 177 -7.26 -5.96 19.55
CA TRP A 177 -8.48 -6.11 18.77
C TRP A 177 -9.04 -7.53 18.92
N GLU A 178 -10.27 -7.63 19.41
CA GLU A 178 -10.94 -8.92 19.61
C GLU A 178 -11.46 -9.50 18.30
N ALA A 179 -11.99 -8.64 17.43
CA ALA A 179 -12.57 -9.08 16.15
C ALA A 179 -11.49 -9.63 15.21
N PRO A 180 -11.76 -10.78 14.57
CA PRO A 180 -10.83 -11.39 13.62
C PRO A 180 -10.79 -10.67 12.26
N THR A 181 -11.78 -9.84 11.98
CA THR A 181 -11.91 -9.04 10.76
C THR A 181 -12.14 -7.57 11.10
N HIS A 182 -11.74 -6.70 10.20
CA HIS A 182 -11.95 -5.26 10.32
C HIS A 182 -12.12 -4.62 8.94
N VAL A 183 -12.86 -3.52 8.86
CA VAL A 183 -12.89 -2.71 7.64
C VAL A 183 -11.48 -2.17 7.33
N PRO A 184 -11.14 -1.93 6.05
CA PRO A 184 -9.88 -1.29 5.71
C PRO A 184 -9.69 0.05 6.43
N GLY A 185 -8.48 0.25 6.96
CA GLY A 185 -8.13 1.44 7.73
C GLY A 185 -7.97 1.20 9.23
N ALA A 186 -7.45 2.20 9.92
CA ALA A 186 -7.12 2.14 11.35
C ALA A 186 -8.33 2.41 12.26
N TRP A 187 -9.42 2.96 11.73
CA TRP A 187 -10.57 3.41 12.51
C TRP A 187 -11.81 2.58 12.16
N PRO A 188 -12.56 2.11 13.16
CA PRO A 188 -13.81 1.42 12.89
C PRO A 188 -14.77 2.35 12.14
N ALA A 189 -15.66 1.75 11.35
CA ALA A 189 -16.82 2.49 10.88
C ALA A 189 -17.59 2.97 12.11
N ALA A 190 -18.03 4.22 12.08
CA ALA A 190 -18.88 4.72 13.13
C ALA A 190 -20.08 3.79 13.31
N GLN A 191 -20.27 3.29 14.49
CA GLN A 191 -21.53 2.61 14.85
C GLN A 191 -22.65 3.65 14.68
N MET A 192 -23.57 3.38 13.75
CA MET A 192 -24.80 4.17 13.62
C MET A 192 -25.74 3.79 14.74
#